data_69916e7782b86c02e1a869440a672990
#
_entry.id   69916e7782b86c02e1a869440a672990
#
_cell.length_a   1.000
_cell.length_b   1.000
_cell.length_c   1.000
_cell.angle_alpha   90.00
_cell.angle_beta   90.00
_cell.angle_gamma   90.00
#
_symmetry.space_group_name_H-M   'P 1'
#
loop_
_entity.id
_entity.type
_entity.pdbx_description
1 polymer ?
#
loop_
_entity_poly.entity_id
_entity_poly.type
_entity_poly.pdbx_seq_one_letter_code
_entity_poly.pdbx_strand_id
1 'polypeptide(L)'
;MVGVPSPRQVRHDPATLTSMKRRNTAPRRPRGSEPVSVPSLTAAQASALEIYDTTLRDGAQAEDVSFSVEDKLRVAQRLDELGVHFIEGGWPGANPKDIEFFRMVKTIPFKNATIVAFGSTRKASNSVRKDKNLQELLASGTPTITLFGKSWSFQVTDALGIALAKNLELIEDSIHYL
;
A
#
# COMPACT_ATOMS: atom_id res chain seq x y z
N MET A 1 51.07 -12.93 12.47
CA MET A 1 50.90 -11.47 12.49
C MET A 1 50.94 -11.00 11.04
N VAL A 2 49.84 -10.68 10.44
CA VAL A 2 49.75 -10.14 9.09
C VAL A 2 49.12 -8.75 9.22
N GLY A 3 49.94 -7.72 8.88
CA GLY A 3 49.59 -6.32 9.07
C GLY A 3 48.52 -5.85 8.05
N VAL A 4 47.49 -5.17 8.54
CA VAL A 4 46.49 -4.48 7.75
C VAL A 4 47.03 -3.11 7.31
N PRO A 5 47.00 -2.75 6.02
CA PRO A 5 47.44 -1.43 5.57
C PRO A 5 46.46 -0.34 5.91
N SER A 6 46.96 0.79 6.41
CA SER A 6 46.26 2.01 6.76
C SER A 6 45.64 2.70 5.52
N PRO A 7 44.45 3.32 5.61
CA PRO A 7 43.82 4.03 4.49
C PRO A 7 44.56 5.35 4.17
N ARG A 8 44.92 5.54 2.89
CA ARG A 8 45.50 6.78 2.36
C ARG A 8 44.51 7.93 2.49
N GLN A 9 44.90 8.98 3.17
CA GLN A 9 44.23 10.27 3.14
C GLN A 9 44.33 10.90 1.74
N VAL A 10 43.16 11.10 1.12
CA VAL A 10 43.05 11.89 -0.12
C VAL A 10 43.03 13.37 0.28
N ARG A 11 44.08 14.11 -0.08
CA ARG A 11 44.13 15.57 0.08
C ARG A 11 43.22 16.19 -1.00
N HIS A 12 42.18 16.89 -0.61
CA HIS A 12 41.40 17.73 -1.51
C HIS A 12 42.14 19.07 -1.71
N ASP A 13 42.41 19.37 -2.96
CA ASP A 13 42.99 20.65 -3.41
C ASP A 13 41.84 21.67 -3.59
N PRO A 14 41.86 22.83 -2.90
CA PRO A 14 40.72 23.77 -2.95
C PRO A 14 40.67 24.73 -4.15
N ALA A 15 41.45 24.50 -5.20
CA ALA A 15 41.69 25.53 -6.22
C ALA A 15 40.93 25.31 -7.57
N THR A 16 39.87 24.48 -7.65
CA THR A 16 39.14 24.33 -8.92
C THR A 16 37.60 24.45 -8.75
N LEU A 17 37.15 25.54 -8.13
CA LEU A 17 35.76 25.97 -8.17
C LEU A 17 35.59 27.05 -9.25
N THR A 18 35.77 26.65 -10.52
CA THR A 18 35.39 27.49 -11.64
C THR A 18 33.87 27.47 -11.77
N SER A 19 33.30 28.64 -11.57
CA SER A 19 31.92 29.06 -11.77
C SER A 19 31.23 28.38 -12.95
N MET A 20 30.51 27.27 -12.70
CA MET A 20 29.46 26.79 -13.61
C MET A 20 28.17 27.53 -13.27
N LYS A 21 27.90 28.63 -13.96
CA LYS A 21 26.57 29.23 -14.05
C LYS A 21 25.59 28.16 -14.53
N ARG A 22 24.84 27.56 -13.62
CA ARG A 22 23.69 26.72 -13.98
C ARG A 22 22.70 27.59 -14.76
N ARG A 23 22.63 27.39 -16.07
CA ARG A 23 21.50 27.89 -16.87
C ARG A 23 20.27 27.12 -16.40
N ASN A 24 19.43 27.80 -15.64
CA ASN A 24 18.12 27.32 -15.23
C ASN A 24 17.19 27.38 -16.46
N THR A 25 17.30 26.40 -17.37
CA THR A 25 16.35 26.21 -18.45
C THR A 25 15.25 25.27 -17.93
N ALA A 26 14.27 25.85 -17.24
CA ALA A 26 13.00 25.15 -17.03
C ALA A 26 12.48 24.71 -18.42
N PRO A 27 12.00 23.47 -18.58
CA PRO A 27 11.43 23.03 -19.85
C PRO A 27 10.29 23.99 -20.23
N ARG A 28 10.39 24.66 -21.38
CA ARG A 28 9.30 25.47 -21.92
C ARG A 28 8.12 24.54 -22.17
N ARG A 29 7.00 24.77 -21.46
CA ARG A 29 5.72 24.13 -21.79
C ARG A 29 5.42 24.39 -23.28
N PRO A 30 5.02 23.34 -24.03
CA PRO A 30 4.58 23.54 -25.39
C PRO A 30 3.42 24.55 -25.42
N ARG A 31 3.57 25.63 -26.20
CA ARG A 31 2.48 26.57 -26.46
C ARG A 31 1.40 25.81 -27.24
N GLY A 32 0.21 25.68 -26.67
CA GLY A 32 -0.94 25.17 -27.42
C GLY A 32 -1.68 23.99 -26.83
N SER A 33 -1.44 23.57 -25.57
CA SER A 33 -2.40 22.67 -24.89
C SER A 33 -3.54 23.55 -24.36
N GLU A 34 -4.67 23.52 -25.01
CA GLU A 34 -5.92 23.98 -24.40
C GLU A 34 -6.11 23.27 -23.07
N PRO A 35 -6.63 23.96 -22.04
CA PRO A 35 -6.91 23.30 -20.77
C PRO A 35 -7.91 22.17 -21.07
N VAL A 36 -7.51 20.94 -20.77
CA VAL A 36 -8.43 19.79 -20.83
C VAL A 36 -9.57 20.12 -19.88
N SER A 37 -10.74 20.42 -20.42
CA SER A 37 -11.94 20.62 -19.63
C SER A 37 -12.30 19.28 -19.00
N VAL A 38 -12.03 19.14 -17.70
CA VAL A 38 -12.52 17.99 -16.94
C VAL A 38 -14.04 18.15 -16.85
N PRO A 39 -14.83 17.21 -17.40
CA PRO A 39 -16.28 17.32 -17.30
C PRO A 39 -16.68 17.36 -15.84
N SER A 40 -17.48 18.34 -15.45
CA SER A 40 -18.05 18.39 -14.10
C SER A 40 -18.95 17.17 -13.89
N LEU A 41 -18.73 16.42 -12.82
CA LEU A 41 -19.60 15.30 -12.46
C LEU A 41 -21.01 15.82 -12.18
N THR A 42 -22.01 15.16 -12.70
CA THR A 42 -23.40 15.42 -12.32
C THR A 42 -23.63 15.01 -10.86
N ALA A 43 -24.64 15.55 -10.21
CA ALA A 43 -24.98 15.16 -8.83
C ALA A 43 -25.21 13.64 -8.68
N ALA A 44 -25.78 12.96 -9.70
CA ALA A 44 -25.95 11.51 -9.71
C ALA A 44 -24.58 10.76 -9.84
N GLN A 45 -23.64 11.31 -10.60
CA GLN A 45 -22.29 10.75 -10.70
C GLN A 45 -21.44 11.00 -9.43
N ALA A 46 -21.67 12.15 -8.78
CA ALA A 46 -21.01 12.46 -7.49
C ALA A 46 -21.54 11.54 -6.37
N SER A 47 -22.82 11.13 -6.39
CA SER A 47 -23.40 10.18 -5.43
C SER A 47 -22.92 8.72 -5.64
N ALA A 48 -22.29 8.42 -6.78
CA ALA A 48 -21.70 7.11 -7.08
C ALA A 48 -20.17 7.06 -6.79
N LEU A 49 -19.57 8.17 -6.31
CA LEU A 49 -18.17 8.20 -5.95
C LEU A 49 -17.98 7.70 -4.52
N GLU A 50 -17.18 6.67 -4.35
CA GLU A 50 -16.78 6.15 -3.04
C GLU A 50 -15.31 6.45 -2.78
N ILE A 51 -14.98 6.85 -1.55
CA ILE A 51 -13.62 7.13 -1.11
C ILE A 51 -13.10 5.91 -0.35
N TYR A 52 -11.95 5.38 -0.80
CA TYR A 52 -11.23 4.28 -0.18
C TYR A 52 -9.90 4.83 0.39
N ASP A 53 -9.77 4.82 1.72
CA ASP A 53 -8.59 5.34 2.42
C ASP A 53 -7.63 4.22 2.80
N THR A 54 -6.33 4.41 2.54
CA THR A 54 -5.26 3.44 2.82
C THR A 54 -4.27 3.94 3.88
N THR A 55 -4.57 5.00 4.59
CA THR A 55 -3.68 5.61 5.58
C THR A 55 -3.19 4.60 6.62
N LEU A 56 -4.09 3.75 7.13
CA LEU A 56 -3.76 2.81 8.20
C LEU A 56 -3.01 1.55 7.74
N ARG A 57 -2.95 1.29 6.43
CA ARG A 57 -2.19 0.18 5.87
C ARG A 57 -0.99 0.69 5.08
N ASP A 58 -1.19 1.35 3.93
CA ASP A 58 -0.11 1.82 3.06
C ASP A 58 0.59 3.05 3.65
N GLY A 59 -0.18 4.01 4.14
CA GLY A 59 0.37 5.19 4.81
C GLY A 59 1.20 4.86 6.05
N ALA A 60 0.87 3.78 6.77
CA ALA A 60 1.64 3.29 7.91
C ALA A 60 3.00 2.67 7.54
N GLN A 61 3.29 2.49 6.24
CA GLN A 61 4.57 2.00 5.73
C GLN A 61 5.54 3.14 5.38
N ALA A 62 5.10 4.40 5.51
CA ALA A 62 5.94 5.56 5.26
C ALA A 62 7.10 5.62 6.28
N GLU A 63 8.24 6.16 5.85
CA GLU A 63 9.40 6.38 6.70
C GLU A 63 9.00 7.29 7.89
N ASP A 64 9.49 6.97 9.08
CA ASP A 64 9.22 7.65 10.35
C ASP A 64 7.74 7.62 10.82
N VAL A 65 6.86 6.86 10.18
CA VAL A 65 5.48 6.66 10.62
C VAL A 65 5.34 5.36 11.41
N SER A 66 4.88 5.46 12.65
CA SER A 66 4.57 4.29 13.47
C SER A 66 3.30 4.54 14.29
N PHE A 67 2.23 3.84 13.95
CA PHE A 67 0.99 3.88 14.73
C PHE A 67 0.96 2.78 15.80
N SER A 68 0.49 3.14 16.99
CA SER A 68 -0.02 2.16 17.95
C SER A 68 -1.40 1.65 17.49
N VAL A 69 -1.92 0.62 18.13
CA VAL A 69 -3.28 0.14 17.85
C VAL A 69 -4.31 1.22 18.18
N GLU A 70 -4.12 1.92 19.30
CA GLU A 70 -4.96 3.02 19.74
C GLU A 70 -4.95 4.19 18.76
N ASP A 71 -3.78 4.52 18.20
CA ASP A 71 -3.69 5.56 17.16
C ASP A 71 -4.48 5.15 15.91
N LYS A 72 -4.33 3.90 15.46
CA LYS A 72 -5.11 3.40 14.31
C LYS A 72 -6.61 3.48 14.56
N LEU A 73 -7.08 3.14 15.76
CA LEU A 73 -8.49 3.25 16.12
C LEU A 73 -8.99 4.70 16.10
N ARG A 74 -8.20 5.64 16.64
CA ARG A 74 -8.54 7.08 16.61
C ARG A 74 -8.58 7.62 15.19
N VAL A 75 -7.59 7.26 14.35
CA VAL A 75 -7.56 7.67 12.94
C VAL A 75 -8.77 7.10 12.20
N ALA A 76 -9.11 5.81 12.39
CA ALA A 76 -10.28 5.21 11.78
C ALA A 76 -11.58 5.95 12.13
N GLN A 77 -11.76 6.33 13.39
CA GLN A 77 -12.91 7.12 13.83
C GLN A 77 -12.96 8.50 13.15
N ARG A 78 -11.81 9.18 13.00
CA ARG A 78 -11.73 10.47 12.31
C ARG A 78 -12.04 10.36 10.81
N LEU A 79 -11.59 9.29 10.16
CA LEU A 79 -11.91 9.02 8.77
C LEU A 79 -13.42 8.74 8.59
N ASP A 80 -14.04 8.03 9.52
CA ASP A 80 -15.48 7.81 9.53
C ASP A 80 -16.26 9.14 9.71
N GLU A 81 -15.84 9.99 10.66
CA GLU A 81 -16.41 11.33 10.85
C GLU A 81 -16.28 12.22 9.60
N LEU A 82 -15.19 12.06 8.84
CA LEU A 82 -14.95 12.76 7.57
C LEU A 82 -15.86 12.26 6.44
N GLY A 83 -16.51 11.09 6.60
CA GLY A 83 -17.37 10.51 5.59
C GLY A 83 -16.65 9.63 4.56
N VAL A 84 -15.50 9.06 4.91
CA VAL A 84 -14.81 8.06 4.09
C VAL A 84 -15.66 6.79 4.06
N HIS A 85 -15.75 6.13 2.89
CA HIS A 85 -16.60 4.97 2.68
C HIS A 85 -15.92 3.65 3.06
N PHE A 86 -14.62 3.52 2.76
CA PHE A 86 -13.83 2.34 3.07
C PHE A 86 -12.50 2.74 3.72
N ILE A 87 -12.15 2.07 4.82
CA ILE A 87 -10.89 2.28 5.55
C ILE A 87 -10.11 0.98 5.57
N GLU A 88 -8.99 0.95 4.87
CA GLU A 88 -8.09 -0.19 4.84
C GLU A 88 -7.27 -0.24 6.14
N GLY A 89 -7.73 -1.08 7.07
CA GLY A 89 -7.25 -1.09 8.45
C GLY A 89 -5.86 -1.70 8.64
N GLY A 90 -5.39 -2.55 7.72
CA GLY A 90 -4.09 -3.20 7.83
C GLY A 90 -4.02 -4.56 7.15
N TRP A 91 -2.90 -5.26 7.33
CA TRP A 91 -2.64 -6.59 6.80
C TRP A 91 -2.46 -7.60 7.95
N PRO A 92 -3.53 -8.27 8.41
CA PRO A 92 -3.46 -9.16 9.58
C PRO A 92 -2.50 -10.34 9.38
N GLY A 93 -2.37 -10.85 8.15
CA GLY A 93 -1.43 -11.92 7.83
C GLY A 93 0.05 -11.55 7.86
N ALA A 94 0.39 -10.26 7.89
CA ALA A 94 1.76 -9.76 7.87
C ALA A 94 2.19 -9.06 9.17
N ASN A 95 1.26 -8.43 9.90
CA ASN A 95 1.57 -7.61 11.05
C ASN A 95 0.70 -7.98 12.29
N PRO A 96 1.30 -8.44 13.40
CA PRO A 96 0.56 -8.76 14.62
C PRO A 96 -0.24 -7.58 15.20
N LYS A 97 0.24 -6.34 15.06
CA LYS A 97 -0.52 -5.14 15.48
C LYS A 97 -1.84 -5.02 14.71
N ASP A 98 -1.87 -5.44 13.45
CA ASP A 98 -3.08 -5.37 12.64
C ASP A 98 -4.10 -6.43 13.09
N ILE A 99 -3.67 -7.61 13.55
CA ILE A 99 -4.56 -8.59 14.16
C ILE A 99 -5.28 -7.97 15.37
N GLU A 100 -4.52 -7.31 16.25
CA GLU A 100 -5.08 -6.65 17.43
C GLU A 100 -6.01 -5.49 17.05
N PHE A 101 -5.64 -4.68 16.06
CA PHE A 101 -6.52 -3.65 15.51
C PHE A 101 -7.87 -4.24 15.07
N PHE A 102 -7.86 -5.32 14.26
CA PHE A 102 -9.11 -5.95 13.79
C PHE A 102 -9.92 -6.57 14.92
N ARG A 103 -9.28 -7.01 15.99
CA ARG A 103 -9.98 -7.46 17.17
C ARG A 103 -10.73 -6.33 17.90
N MET A 104 -10.06 -5.20 18.08
CA MET A 104 -10.58 -4.05 18.83
C MET A 104 -11.60 -3.24 18.03
N VAL A 105 -11.37 -3.05 16.73
CA VAL A 105 -12.24 -2.20 15.89
C VAL A 105 -13.67 -2.70 15.78
N LYS A 106 -13.91 -4.00 15.99
CA LYS A 106 -15.26 -4.62 15.99
C LYS A 106 -16.17 -4.06 17.07
N THR A 107 -15.60 -3.48 18.14
CA THR A 107 -16.37 -2.90 19.24
C THR A 107 -16.72 -1.43 19.02
N ILE A 108 -16.22 -0.83 17.95
CA ILE A 108 -16.41 0.59 17.63
C ILE A 108 -17.50 0.72 16.57
N PRO A 109 -18.56 1.50 16.84
CA PRO A 109 -19.57 1.77 15.83
C PRO A 109 -19.04 2.77 14.79
N PHE A 110 -19.11 2.42 13.52
CA PHE A 110 -18.86 3.30 12.39
C PHE A 110 -20.20 3.69 11.75
N LYS A 111 -20.33 4.94 11.31
CA LYS A 111 -21.56 5.48 10.70
C LYS A 111 -21.51 5.48 9.18
N ASN A 112 -20.35 5.77 8.63
CA ASN A 112 -20.14 6.00 7.21
C ASN A 112 -19.19 4.95 6.61
N ALA A 113 -18.15 4.56 7.37
CA ALA A 113 -17.07 3.75 6.85
C ALA A 113 -17.26 2.25 7.09
N THR A 114 -16.86 1.47 6.08
CA THR A 114 -16.64 0.03 6.19
C THR A 114 -15.15 -0.23 6.42
N ILE A 115 -14.81 -0.98 7.48
CA ILE A 115 -13.44 -1.40 7.74
C ILE A 115 -13.08 -2.56 6.80
N VAL A 116 -11.91 -2.47 6.18
CA VAL A 116 -11.42 -3.41 5.18
C VAL A 116 -10.11 -4.05 5.64
N ALA A 117 -10.01 -5.37 5.53
CA ALA A 117 -8.74 -6.09 5.69
C ALA A 117 -8.04 -6.23 4.34
N PHE A 118 -6.73 -5.96 4.32
CA PHE A 118 -5.90 -6.12 3.13
C PHE A 118 -5.05 -7.38 3.21
N GLY A 119 -4.84 -8.04 2.09
CA GLY A 119 -3.90 -9.15 1.98
C GLY A 119 -3.56 -9.52 0.55
N SER A 120 -2.63 -10.47 0.41
CA SER A 120 -2.25 -11.04 -0.87
C SER A 120 -3.02 -12.34 -1.15
N THR A 121 -3.00 -12.79 -2.39
CA THR A 121 -3.40 -14.15 -2.76
C THR A 121 -2.58 -15.19 -2.00
N ARG A 122 -3.06 -16.43 -1.95
CA ARG A 122 -2.34 -17.56 -1.33
C ARG A 122 -0.94 -17.77 -1.92
N LYS A 123 -0.04 -18.32 -1.15
CA LYS A 123 1.27 -18.74 -1.64
C LYS A 123 1.10 -19.95 -2.60
N ALA A 124 1.95 -20.02 -3.63
CA ALA A 124 1.93 -21.10 -4.61
C ALA A 124 2.12 -22.49 -3.99
N SER A 125 2.86 -22.56 -2.88
CA SER A 125 3.13 -23.81 -2.14
C SER A 125 1.99 -24.27 -1.24
N ASN A 126 1.00 -23.40 -0.96
CA ASN A 126 -0.06 -23.68 0.02
C ASN A 126 -1.39 -23.97 -0.68
N SER A 127 -2.19 -24.85 -0.10
CA SER A 127 -3.62 -24.86 -0.40
C SER A 127 -4.31 -23.68 0.30
N VAL A 128 -5.46 -23.22 -0.22
CA VAL A 128 -6.24 -22.11 0.36
C VAL A 128 -6.53 -22.33 1.85
N ARG A 129 -6.90 -23.55 2.24
CA ARG A 129 -7.23 -23.93 3.62
C ARG A 129 -6.04 -23.91 4.58
N LYS A 130 -4.80 -24.01 4.06
CA LYS A 130 -3.55 -24.02 4.85
C LYS A 130 -2.76 -22.72 4.71
N ASP A 131 -3.26 -21.78 3.93
CA ASP A 131 -2.59 -20.48 3.77
C ASP A 131 -2.92 -19.57 4.93
N LYS A 132 -1.91 -19.29 5.76
CA LYS A 132 -2.06 -18.48 6.96
C LYS A 132 -2.56 -17.07 6.65
N ASN A 133 -2.13 -16.47 5.53
CA ASN A 133 -2.59 -15.14 5.15
C ASN A 133 -4.10 -15.10 4.89
N LEU A 134 -4.63 -16.07 4.13
CA LEU A 134 -6.07 -16.17 3.89
C LEU A 134 -6.86 -16.48 5.16
N GLN A 135 -6.31 -17.32 6.06
CA GLN A 135 -6.94 -17.60 7.35
C GLN A 135 -7.04 -16.34 8.22
N GLU A 136 -5.98 -15.53 8.29
CA GLU A 136 -5.99 -14.28 9.06
C GLU A 136 -6.92 -13.23 8.44
N LEU A 137 -7.06 -13.21 7.12
CA LEU A 137 -8.05 -12.35 6.45
C LEU A 137 -9.47 -12.72 6.86
N LEU A 138 -9.83 -14.00 6.87
CA LEU A 138 -11.14 -14.46 7.35
C LEU A 138 -11.32 -14.20 8.84
N ALA A 139 -10.27 -14.43 9.66
CA ALA A 139 -10.31 -14.20 11.11
C ALA A 139 -10.46 -12.71 11.47
N SER A 140 -10.06 -11.80 10.56
CA SER A 140 -10.30 -10.36 10.75
C SER A 140 -11.79 -10.06 10.96
N GLY A 141 -12.68 -10.83 10.32
CA GLY A 141 -14.13 -10.70 10.43
C GLY A 141 -14.66 -9.38 9.87
N THR A 142 -13.91 -8.76 8.95
CA THR A 142 -14.38 -7.57 8.24
C THR A 142 -15.38 -7.94 7.15
N PRO A 143 -16.38 -7.08 6.86
CA PRO A 143 -17.37 -7.35 5.81
C PRO A 143 -16.78 -7.25 4.40
N THR A 144 -15.61 -6.61 4.26
CA THR A 144 -14.92 -6.41 2.99
C THR A 144 -13.44 -6.76 3.14
N ILE A 145 -12.90 -7.44 2.13
CA ILE A 145 -11.48 -7.80 2.03
C ILE A 145 -10.94 -7.28 0.71
N THR A 146 -9.81 -6.57 0.75
CA THR A 146 -9.04 -6.23 -0.44
C THR A 146 -7.95 -7.25 -0.66
N LEU A 147 -7.96 -7.89 -1.83
CA LEU A 147 -7.01 -8.91 -2.18
C LEU A 147 -6.06 -8.43 -3.27
N PHE A 148 -4.76 -8.50 -3.01
CA PHE A 148 -3.71 -8.13 -3.96
C PHE A 148 -3.16 -9.36 -4.68
N GLY A 149 -3.29 -9.39 -6.01
CA GLY A 149 -2.65 -10.37 -6.90
C GLY A 149 -1.57 -9.70 -7.77
N LYS A 150 -0.54 -10.46 -8.17
CA LYS A 150 0.45 -9.94 -9.13
C LYS A 150 -0.17 -9.84 -10.52
N SER A 151 -0.06 -8.66 -11.14
CA SER A 151 -0.62 -8.37 -12.47
C SER A 151 0.44 -8.15 -13.54
N TRP A 152 1.70 -7.95 -13.16
CA TRP A 152 2.82 -7.78 -14.10
C TRP A 152 3.57 -9.09 -14.29
N SER A 153 3.69 -9.55 -15.55
CA SER A 153 4.33 -10.82 -15.93
C SER A 153 5.73 -10.99 -15.32
N PHE A 154 6.55 -9.95 -15.33
CA PHE A 154 7.89 -9.98 -14.73
C PHE A 154 7.83 -10.32 -13.23
N GLN A 155 6.88 -9.74 -12.48
CA GLN A 155 6.73 -10.08 -11.06
C GLN A 155 6.28 -11.52 -10.84
N VAL A 156 5.55 -12.10 -11.79
CA VAL A 156 5.10 -13.50 -11.72
C VAL A 156 6.22 -14.47 -12.07
N THR A 157 6.90 -14.25 -13.21
CA THR A 157 7.91 -15.18 -13.71
C THR A 157 9.24 -15.08 -12.97
N ASP A 158 9.68 -13.85 -12.65
CA ASP A 158 11.01 -13.60 -12.09
C ASP A 158 10.99 -13.47 -10.55
N ALA A 159 10.01 -12.79 -9.99
CA ALA A 159 9.95 -12.61 -8.53
C ALA A 159 9.24 -13.77 -7.81
N LEU A 160 8.12 -14.29 -8.36
CA LEU A 160 7.43 -15.45 -7.79
C LEU A 160 7.98 -16.79 -8.33
N GLY A 161 8.65 -16.79 -9.49
CA GLY A 161 9.20 -18.00 -10.12
C GLY A 161 8.14 -19.00 -10.56
N ILE A 162 6.94 -18.54 -10.96
CA ILE A 162 5.81 -19.39 -11.36
C ILE A 162 5.32 -19.05 -12.78
N ALA A 163 4.61 -19.98 -13.41
CA ALA A 163 3.96 -19.74 -14.69
C ALA A 163 2.79 -18.76 -14.55
N LEU A 164 2.52 -17.98 -15.62
CA LEU A 164 1.41 -17.00 -15.62
C LEU A 164 0.05 -17.67 -15.34
N ALA A 165 -0.20 -18.85 -15.92
CA ALA A 165 -1.42 -19.62 -15.66
C ALA A 165 -1.55 -20.00 -14.17
N LYS A 166 -0.43 -20.34 -13.51
CA LYS A 166 -0.44 -20.64 -12.07
C LYS A 166 -0.78 -19.42 -11.23
N ASN A 167 -0.34 -18.23 -11.63
CA ASN A 167 -0.72 -16.99 -10.95
C ASN A 167 -2.23 -16.72 -11.04
N LEU A 168 -2.84 -16.97 -12.20
CA LEU A 168 -4.29 -16.83 -12.35
C LEU A 168 -5.04 -17.82 -11.45
N GLU A 169 -4.59 -19.07 -11.37
CA GLU A 169 -5.14 -20.06 -10.43
C GLU A 169 -5.02 -19.59 -8.95
N LEU A 170 -3.89 -18.98 -8.55
CA LEU A 170 -3.74 -18.45 -7.20
C LEU A 170 -4.76 -17.35 -6.89
N ILE A 171 -5.02 -16.48 -7.86
CA ILE A 171 -6.00 -15.40 -7.72
C ILE A 171 -7.40 -15.99 -7.61
N GLU A 172 -7.78 -16.84 -8.54
CA GLU A 172 -9.09 -17.49 -8.58
C GLU A 172 -9.39 -18.27 -7.30
N ASP A 173 -8.50 -19.17 -6.90
CA ASP A 173 -8.62 -19.96 -5.67
C ASP A 173 -8.77 -19.08 -4.43
N SER A 174 -8.02 -17.99 -4.36
CA SER A 174 -8.06 -17.10 -3.20
C SER A 174 -9.37 -16.34 -3.11
N ILE A 175 -9.91 -15.87 -4.25
CA ILE A 175 -11.20 -15.18 -4.33
C ILE A 175 -12.34 -16.13 -3.95
N HIS A 176 -12.32 -17.37 -4.48
CA HIS A 176 -13.37 -18.35 -4.18
C HIS A 176 -13.35 -18.81 -2.71
N TYR A 177 -12.21 -18.72 -2.05
CA TYR A 177 -12.07 -19.16 -0.66
C TYR A 177 -12.53 -18.10 0.35
N LEU A 178 -12.34 -16.81 0.03
CA LEU A 178 -12.71 -15.67 0.87
C LEU A 178 -14.17 -15.26 0.69
#